data_6e6043f2d8caf9ede5f36df9473d4e25
#
_entry.id   6e6043f2d8caf9ede5f36df9473d4e25
#
_cell.length_a   1.000
_cell.length_b   1.000
_cell.length_c   1.000
_cell.angle_alpha   90.00
_cell.angle_beta   90.00
_cell.angle_gamma   90.00
#
_symmetry.space_group_name_H-M   'P 1'
#
loop_
_entity.id
_entity.type
_entity.pdbx_description
1 polymer ?
#
loop_
_entity_poly.entity_id
_entity_poly.type
_entity_poly.pdbx_seq_one_letter_code
_entity_poly.pdbx_strand_id
1 'polypeptide(L)'
;KIWNAFRLIKGWQVSTEVPVPEAAELAMRWFGSKQNAVAAEVADLFGKYRLSEALMAVYKLFWDEFSSWYLEMIKPAYGQPISKKVYDTTIGFFDNLLHLLHPFMPFITEELWQHIIDRKDGESLMVSPISMSAEVDEEFVQQFEVVKEVISNVRSIRLQKNIAQKEVLELQVVGENPVAA
;
A
#
# COMPACT_ATOMS: atom_id res chain seq x y z
N LYS A 1 -3.89 4.18 13.42
CA LYS A 1 -4.09 3.74 12.03
C LYS A 1 -3.54 2.33 11.76
N ILE A 2 -2.33 1.96 12.20
CA ILE A 2 -1.71 0.64 11.96
C ILE A 2 -2.63 -0.49 12.43
N TRP A 3 -3.14 -0.41 13.65
CA TRP A 3 -4.10 -1.35 14.19
C TRP A 3 -5.39 -1.44 13.36
N ASN A 4 -5.87 -0.32 12.83
CA ASN A 4 -7.08 -0.31 12.00
C ASN A 4 -6.84 -0.97 10.63
N ALA A 5 -5.67 -0.77 10.02
CA ALA A 5 -5.29 -1.45 8.79
C ALA A 5 -5.20 -2.98 9.01
N PHE A 6 -4.56 -3.41 10.10
CA PHE A 6 -4.50 -4.81 10.50
C PHE A 6 -5.92 -5.42 10.64
N ARG A 7 -6.81 -4.77 11.40
CA ARG A 7 -8.19 -5.26 11.59
C ARG A 7 -8.97 -5.33 10.29
N LEU A 8 -8.78 -4.35 9.41
CA LEU A 8 -9.42 -4.34 8.09
C LEU A 8 -8.99 -5.55 7.28
N ILE A 9 -7.68 -5.78 7.15
CA ILE A 9 -7.11 -6.90 6.37
C ILE A 9 -7.56 -8.25 6.95
N LYS A 10 -7.42 -8.45 8.24
CA LYS A 10 -7.82 -9.71 8.92
C LYS A 10 -9.32 -9.95 8.90
N GLY A 11 -10.13 -8.93 8.71
CA GLY A 11 -11.59 -9.04 8.63
C GLY A 11 -12.13 -9.46 7.25
N TRP A 12 -11.29 -9.53 6.23
CA TRP A 12 -11.74 -9.94 4.90
C TRP A 12 -11.98 -11.45 4.82
N GLN A 13 -13.05 -11.81 4.11
CA GLN A 13 -13.27 -13.20 3.71
C GLN A 13 -12.43 -13.49 2.47
N VAL A 14 -11.66 -14.58 2.51
CA VAL A 14 -10.72 -14.94 1.43
C VAL A 14 -11.26 -16.11 0.62
N SER A 15 -11.20 -16.01 -0.70
CA SER A 15 -11.63 -17.08 -1.61
C SER A 15 -10.59 -17.31 -2.72
N THR A 16 -10.36 -18.58 -3.06
CA THR A 16 -9.56 -19.00 -4.20
C THR A 16 -10.30 -18.93 -5.53
N GLU A 17 -11.62 -18.83 -5.48
CA GLU A 17 -12.48 -18.80 -6.67
C GLU A 17 -12.65 -17.38 -7.23
N VAL A 18 -12.38 -16.37 -6.42
CA VAL A 18 -12.46 -14.96 -6.85
C VAL A 18 -11.24 -14.63 -7.73
N PRO A 19 -11.46 -14.22 -8.99
CA PRO A 19 -10.36 -13.78 -9.84
C PRO A 19 -9.73 -12.50 -9.30
N VAL A 20 -8.48 -12.24 -9.67
CA VAL A 20 -7.82 -10.99 -9.34
C VAL A 20 -8.37 -9.88 -10.22
N PRO A 21 -8.97 -8.81 -9.67
CA PRO A 21 -9.38 -7.67 -10.47
C PRO A 21 -8.17 -6.95 -11.08
N GLU A 22 -8.30 -6.45 -12.30
CA GLU A 22 -7.23 -5.71 -12.99
C GLU A 22 -6.71 -4.53 -12.16
N ALA A 23 -7.63 -3.75 -11.57
CA ALA A 23 -7.25 -2.66 -10.67
C ALA A 23 -6.41 -3.13 -9.46
N ALA A 24 -6.65 -4.34 -8.96
CA ALA A 24 -5.86 -4.89 -7.86
C ALA A 24 -4.47 -5.36 -8.35
N GLU A 25 -4.35 -5.87 -9.59
CA GLU A 25 -3.05 -6.20 -10.17
C GLU A 25 -2.17 -4.96 -10.35
N LEU A 26 -2.74 -3.89 -10.90
CA LEU A 26 -2.05 -2.60 -11.03
C LEU A 26 -1.65 -2.03 -9.66
N ALA A 27 -2.54 -2.11 -8.66
CA ALA A 27 -2.26 -1.65 -7.31
C ALA A 27 -1.11 -2.44 -6.65
N MET A 28 -1.10 -3.77 -6.81
CA MET A 28 -0.04 -4.64 -6.27
C MET A 28 1.32 -4.34 -6.92
N ARG A 29 1.36 -4.17 -8.26
CA ARG A 29 2.58 -3.82 -9.00
C ARG A 29 3.12 -2.46 -8.54
N TRP A 30 2.25 -1.45 -8.51
CA TRP A 30 2.61 -0.11 -8.07
C TRP A 30 3.13 -0.07 -6.64
N PHE A 31 2.37 -0.63 -5.70
CA PHE A 31 2.74 -0.55 -4.28
C PHE A 31 3.99 -1.38 -3.97
N GLY A 32 4.16 -2.54 -4.63
CA GLY A 32 5.37 -3.35 -4.50
C GLY A 32 6.62 -2.57 -4.91
N SER A 33 6.61 -1.93 -6.08
CA SER A 33 7.72 -1.09 -6.53
C SER A 33 7.96 0.11 -5.61
N LYS A 34 6.89 0.77 -5.15
CA LYS A 34 6.96 1.89 -4.20
C LYS A 34 7.58 1.47 -2.87
N GLN A 35 7.16 0.33 -2.33
CA GLN A 35 7.68 -0.20 -1.08
C GLN A 35 9.16 -0.55 -1.18
N ASN A 36 9.59 -1.18 -2.28
CA ASN A 36 10.99 -1.50 -2.53
C ASN A 36 11.86 -0.23 -2.63
N ALA A 37 11.39 0.79 -3.35
CA ALA A 37 12.09 2.07 -3.48
C ALA A 37 12.27 2.74 -2.11
N VAL A 38 11.21 2.82 -1.30
CA VAL A 38 11.27 3.41 0.04
C VAL A 38 12.14 2.59 0.99
N ALA A 39 12.15 1.26 0.87
CA ALA A 39 13.03 0.42 1.67
C ALA A 39 14.51 0.70 1.40
N ALA A 40 14.89 0.88 0.13
CA ALA A 40 16.24 1.27 -0.27
C ALA A 40 16.61 2.68 0.25
N GLU A 41 15.69 3.64 0.16
CA GLU A 41 15.84 4.99 0.72
C GLU A 41 16.07 4.93 2.24
N VAL A 42 15.25 4.17 2.96
CA VAL A 42 15.36 3.99 4.41
C VAL A 42 16.71 3.40 4.79
N ALA A 43 17.17 2.36 4.07
CA ALA A 43 18.48 1.76 4.32
C ALA A 43 19.64 2.77 4.15
N ASP A 44 19.59 3.60 3.10
CA ASP A 44 20.57 4.68 2.88
C ASP A 44 20.51 5.74 3.99
N LEU A 45 19.31 6.16 4.39
CA LEU A 45 19.12 7.13 5.47
C LEU A 45 19.61 6.62 6.82
N PHE A 46 19.41 5.33 7.14
CA PHE A 46 19.97 4.70 8.33
C PHE A 46 21.50 4.69 8.27
N GLY A 47 22.09 4.34 7.11
CA GLY A 47 23.54 4.39 6.92
C GLY A 47 24.15 5.79 7.13
N LYS A 48 23.36 6.84 6.92
CA LYS A 48 23.72 8.25 7.10
C LYS A 48 23.30 8.81 8.48
N TYR A 49 22.74 7.99 9.37
CA TYR A 49 22.19 8.38 10.67
C TYR A 49 21.06 9.42 10.60
N ARG A 50 20.34 9.51 9.46
CA ARG A 50 19.23 10.44 9.24
C ARG A 50 17.90 9.82 9.67
N LEU A 51 17.77 9.47 10.94
CA LEU A 51 16.66 8.67 11.47
C LEU A 51 15.29 9.35 11.35
N SER A 52 15.24 10.68 11.52
CA SER A 52 13.97 11.43 11.40
C SER A 52 13.42 11.39 9.97
N GLU A 53 14.29 11.41 8.97
CA GLU A 53 13.90 11.33 7.57
C GLU A 53 13.50 9.91 7.19
N ALA A 54 14.22 8.91 7.71
CA ALA A 54 13.83 7.51 7.56
C ALA A 54 12.42 7.25 8.13
N LEU A 55 12.14 7.76 9.35
CA LEU A 55 10.80 7.66 9.93
C LEU A 55 9.75 8.35 9.07
N MET A 56 10.06 9.53 8.51
CA MET A 56 9.11 10.25 7.66
C MET A 56 8.82 9.51 6.34
N ALA A 57 9.84 8.89 5.73
CA ALA A 57 9.68 8.07 4.53
C ALA A 57 8.74 6.87 4.81
N VAL A 58 8.99 6.13 5.89
CA VAL A 58 8.13 5.00 6.28
C VAL A 58 6.72 5.46 6.66
N TYR A 59 6.61 6.60 7.36
CA TYR A 59 5.31 7.18 7.72
C TYR A 59 4.47 7.49 6.47
N LYS A 60 5.05 8.16 5.48
CA LYS A 60 4.36 8.47 4.21
C LYS A 60 3.98 7.21 3.47
N LEU A 61 4.89 6.23 3.36
CA LEU A 61 4.60 4.95 2.72
C LEU A 61 3.39 4.26 3.36
N PHE A 62 3.34 4.21 4.69
CA PHE A 62 2.24 3.56 5.40
C PHE A 62 0.94 4.38 5.33
N TRP A 63 1.05 5.69 5.59
CA TRP A 63 -0.13 6.54 5.80
C TRP A 63 -0.79 6.97 4.51
N ASP A 64 0.03 7.45 3.57
CA ASP A 64 -0.46 8.02 2.33
C ASP A 64 -0.62 6.95 1.25
N GLU A 65 0.40 6.10 1.06
CA GLU A 65 0.39 5.14 -0.03
C GLU A 65 -0.39 3.86 0.31
N PHE A 66 -0.02 3.18 1.40
CA PHE A 66 -0.67 1.92 1.77
C PHE A 66 -2.13 2.12 2.22
N SER A 67 -2.34 2.98 3.24
CA SER A 67 -3.67 3.10 3.85
C SER A 67 -4.66 3.89 3.02
N SER A 68 -4.20 4.97 2.32
CA SER A 68 -5.10 5.88 1.62
C SER A 68 -5.31 5.52 0.15
N TRP A 69 -4.38 4.78 -0.47
CA TRP A 69 -4.50 4.37 -1.86
C TRP A 69 -4.58 2.86 -2.01
N TYR A 70 -3.53 2.12 -1.63
CA TYR A 70 -3.46 0.68 -1.89
C TYR A 70 -4.67 -0.07 -1.31
N LEU A 71 -4.93 0.07 -0.01
CA LEU A 71 -6.06 -0.63 0.64
C LEU A 71 -7.42 -0.22 0.06
N GLU A 72 -7.60 1.04 -0.35
CA GLU A 72 -8.84 1.50 -0.97
C GLU A 72 -9.07 0.90 -2.37
N MET A 73 -8.01 0.67 -3.12
CA MET A 73 -8.09 0.09 -4.46
C MET A 73 -8.38 -1.41 -4.45
N ILE A 74 -7.85 -2.14 -3.47
CA ILE A 74 -7.97 -3.60 -3.41
C ILE A 74 -9.13 -4.09 -2.53
N LYS A 75 -9.70 -3.22 -1.68
CA LYS A 75 -10.76 -3.66 -0.77
C LYS A 75 -11.95 -4.22 -1.55
N PRO A 76 -12.47 -5.40 -1.15
CA PRO A 76 -13.64 -5.97 -1.78
C PRO A 76 -14.89 -5.11 -1.49
N ALA A 77 -15.91 -5.24 -2.33
CA ALA A 77 -17.21 -4.68 -2.03
C ALA A 77 -17.76 -5.27 -0.72
N TYR A 78 -18.61 -4.53 -0.04
CA TYR A 78 -19.14 -4.95 1.25
C TYR A 78 -19.81 -6.33 1.18
N GLY A 79 -19.39 -7.23 2.05
CA GLY A 79 -19.89 -8.61 2.11
C GLY A 79 -19.37 -9.55 1.01
N GLN A 80 -18.46 -9.09 0.17
CA GLN A 80 -17.84 -9.92 -0.87
C GLN A 80 -16.45 -10.41 -0.42
N PRO A 81 -16.05 -11.63 -0.82
CA PRO A 81 -14.72 -12.14 -0.54
C PRO A 81 -13.66 -11.47 -1.43
N ILE A 82 -12.43 -11.40 -0.91
CA ILE A 82 -11.25 -10.98 -1.66
C ILE A 82 -10.56 -12.20 -2.30
N SER A 83 -9.92 -11.98 -3.45
CA SER A 83 -9.06 -12.99 -4.06
C SER A 83 -7.91 -13.39 -3.12
N LYS A 84 -7.65 -14.71 -2.99
CA LYS A 84 -6.55 -15.20 -2.16
C LYS A 84 -5.19 -14.60 -2.56
N LYS A 85 -4.91 -14.46 -3.86
CA LYS A 85 -3.67 -13.83 -4.34
C LYS A 85 -3.51 -12.40 -3.85
N VAL A 86 -4.59 -11.60 -3.93
CA VAL A 86 -4.57 -10.19 -3.47
C VAL A 86 -4.36 -10.14 -1.96
N TYR A 87 -5.05 -11.01 -1.21
CA TYR A 87 -4.91 -11.11 0.25
C TYR A 87 -3.49 -11.47 0.65
N ASP A 88 -2.93 -12.55 0.10
CA ASP A 88 -1.59 -13.04 0.45
C ASP A 88 -0.51 -11.98 0.12
N THR A 89 -0.63 -11.31 -1.03
CA THR A 89 0.26 -10.20 -1.40
C THR A 89 0.14 -9.02 -0.42
N THR A 90 -1.08 -8.69 -0.01
CA THR A 90 -1.33 -7.62 0.98
C THR A 90 -0.73 -7.96 2.35
N ILE A 91 -0.83 -9.21 2.78
CA ILE A 91 -0.18 -9.70 4.00
C ILE A 91 1.34 -9.52 3.90
N GLY A 92 1.95 -9.89 2.77
CA GLY A 92 3.39 -9.69 2.54
C GLY A 92 3.80 -8.22 2.58
N PHE A 93 3.03 -7.34 1.96
CA PHE A 93 3.29 -5.90 2.04
C PHE A 93 3.15 -5.35 3.46
N PHE A 94 2.15 -5.81 4.19
CA PHE A 94 1.96 -5.38 5.58
C PHE A 94 3.08 -5.91 6.49
N ASP A 95 3.52 -7.14 6.30
CA ASP A 95 4.67 -7.72 7.00
C ASP A 95 5.94 -6.86 6.79
N ASN A 96 6.25 -6.53 5.54
CA ASN A 96 7.37 -5.65 5.20
C ASN A 96 7.24 -4.24 5.83
N LEU A 97 6.04 -3.67 5.86
CA LEU A 97 5.78 -2.39 6.54
C LEU A 97 6.02 -2.47 8.04
N LEU A 98 5.67 -3.60 8.68
CA LEU A 98 5.97 -3.82 10.09
C LEU A 98 7.46 -3.86 10.35
N HIS A 99 8.26 -4.49 9.48
CA HIS A 99 9.73 -4.48 9.56
C HIS A 99 10.29 -3.06 9.45
N LEU A 100 9.83 -2.27 8.48
CA LEU A 100 10.29 -0.88 8.30
C LEU A 100 9.91 0.02 9.48
N LEU A 101 8.77 -0.23 10.12
CA LEU A 101 8.29 0.53 11.28
C LEU A 101 8.92 0.07 12.60
N HIS A 102 9.42 -1.16 12.68
CA HIS A 102 9.86 -1.78 13.91
C HIS A 102 10.93 -0.98 14.68
N PRO A 103 11.95 -0.40 14.03
CA PRO A 103 12.95 0.42 14.73
C PRO A 103 12.37 1.63 15.49
N PHE A 104 11.20 2.10 15.07
CA PHE A 104 10.54 3.28 15.64
C PHE A 104 9.41 2.94 16.61
N MET A 105 8.76 1.81 16.42
CA MET A 105 7.59 1.39 17.19
C MET A 105 7.60 -0.11 17.49
N PRO A 106 8.61 -0.60 18.26
CA PRO A 106 8.87 -2.04 18.40
C PRO A 106 7.71 -2.82 19.02
N PHE A 107 7.02 -2.28 20.00
CA PHE A 107 5.97 -3.04 20.70
C PHE A 107 4.74 -3.31 19.82
N ILE A 108 4.20 -2.27 19.17
CA ILE A 108 2.99 -2.44 18.34
C ILE A 108 3.28 -3.27 17.08
N THR A 109 4.46 -3.12 16.49
CA THR A 109 4.83 -3.87 15.30
C THR A 109 5.06 -5.33 15.61
N GLU A 110 5.72 -5.67 16.72
CA GLU A 110 5.87 -7.04 17.19
C GLU A 110 4.51 -7.69 17.44
N GLU A 111 3.63 -7.03 18.18
CA GLU A 111 2.29 -7.52 18.49
C GLU A 111 1.49 -7.85 17.22
N LEU A 112 1.48 -6.93 16.26
CA LEU A 112 0.76 -7.14 15.00
C LEU A 112 1.42 -8.22 14.14
N TRP A 113 2.74 -8.30 14.15
CA TRP A 113 3.49 -9.30 13.41
C TRP A 113 3.24 -10.72 13.90
N GLN A 114 3.12 -10.91 15.21
CA GLN A 114 2.76 -12.19 15.80
C GLN A 114 1.34 -12.66 15.42
N HIS A 115 0.45 -11.71 15.11
CA HIS A 115 -0.96 -12.01 14.82
C HIS A 115 -1.34 -11.97 13.35
N ILE A 116 -0.48 -11.41 12.46
CA ILE A 116 -0.82 -11.30 11.03
C ILE A 116 -0.75 -12.66 10.32
N ILE A 117 0.22 -13.49 10.70
CA ILE A 117 0.40 -14.86 10.23
C ILE A 117 0.70 -15.73 11.44
N ASP A 118 0.39 -17.03 11.37
CA ASP A 118 0.78 -17.97 12.42
C ASP A 118 2.31 -18.08 12.50
N ARG A 119 2.87 -17.83 13.68
CA ARG A 119 4.30 -17.87 13.96
C ARG A 119 4.62 -19.02 14.91
N LYS A 120 5.86 -19.51 14.85
CA LYS A 120 6.35 -20.50 15.81
C LYS A 120 6.74 -19.80 17.11
N ASP A 121 6.65 -20.56 18.19
CA ASP A 121 7.08 -20.08 19.51
C ASP A 121 8.55 -19.62 19.48
N GLY A 122 8.82 -18.42 19.93
CA GLY A 122 10.16 -17.81 19.96
C GLY A 122 10.56 -17.05 18.68
N GLU A 123 9.74 -17.02 17.63
CA GLU A 123 9.97 -16.11 16.51
C GLU A 123 9.67 -14.65 16.92
N SER A 124 10.52 -13.73 16.49
CA SER A 124 10.36 -12.30 16.76
C SER A 124 10.73 -11.48 15.52
N LEU A 125 9.95 -10.42 15.30
CA LEU A 125 10.20 -9.45 14.23
C LEU A 125 11.59 -8.82 14.34
N MET A 126 12.08 -8.62 15.56
CA MET A 126 13.40 -8.02 15.83
C MET A 126 14.56 -8.76 15.16
N VAL A 127 14.46 -10.08 15.00
CA VAL A 127 15.51 -10.93 14.42
C VAL A 127 15.09 -11.56 13.10
N SER A 128 13.88 -11.28 12.64
CA SER A 128 13.36 -11.77 11.36
C SER A 128 13.98 -10.99 10.20
N PRO A 129 14.47 -11.69 9.14
CA PRO A 129 15.00 -11.00 7.97
C PRO A 129 13.87 -10.31 7.20
N ILE A 130 14.13 -9.09 6.73
CA ILE A 130 13.22 -8.40 5.83
C ILE A 130 13.32 -9.03 4.43
N SER A 131 12.16 -9.36 3.85
CA SER A 131 12.08 -10.00 2.54
C SER A 131 11.52 -9.01 1.51
N MET A 132 12.39 -8.13 1.00
CA MET A 132 12.04 -7.19 -0.06
C MET A 132 12.91 -7.40 -1.29
N SER A 133 12.32 -7.20 -2.48
CA SER A 133 13.05 -7.19 -3.74
C SER A 133 13.80 -5.86 -3.91
N ALA A 134 14.92 -5.91 -4.63
CA ALA A 134 15.62 -4.71 -5.08
C ALA A 134 15.02 -4.15 -6.39
N GLU A 135 14.08 -4.86 -7.00
CA GLU A 135 13.48 -4.42 -8.27
C GLU A 135 12.49 -3.30 -8.03
N VAL A 136 12.67 -2.21 -8.75
CA VAL A 136 11.79 -1.03 -8.74
C VAL A 136 11.43 -0.68 -10.18
N ASP A 137 10.15 -0.64 -10.47
CA ASP A 137 9.60 -0.18 -11.74
C ASP A 137 9.31 1.32 -11.63
N GLU A 138 10.36 2.13 -11.78
CA GLU A 138 10.28 3.59 -11.61
C GLU A 138 9.33 4.24 -12.61
N GLU A 139 9.34 3.79 -13.86
CA GLU A 139 8.47 4.31 -14.90
C GLU A 139 6.99 4.09 -14.55
N PHE A 140 6.64 2.89 -14.15
CA PHE A 140 5.28 2.57 -13.75
C PHE A 140 4.85 3.33 -12.49
N VAL A 141 5.75 3.52 -11.52
CA VAL A 141 5.47 4.32 -10.33
C VAL A 141 5.17 5.77 -10.73
N GLN A 142 5.94 6.37 -11.63
CA GLN A 142 5.71 7.74 -12.12
C GLN A 142 4.38 7.87 -12.87
N GLN A 143 4.07 6.93 -13.78
CA GLN A 143 2.77 6.91 -14.48
C GLN A 143 1.61 6.81 -13.49
N PHE A 144 1.75 6.00 -12.45
CA PHE A 144 0.72 5.84 -11.43
C PHE A 144 0.52 7.11 -10.58
N GLU A 145 1.59 7.89 -10.30
CA GLU A 145 1.47 9.17 -9.61
C GLU A 145 0.63 10.17 -10.43
N VAL A 146 0.77 10.17 -11.76
CA VAL A 146 -0.10 11.00 -12.64
C VAL A 146 -1.57 10.58 -12.50
N VAL A 147 -1.85 9.28 -12.49
CA VAL A 147 -3.22 8.78 -12.28
C VAL A 147 -3.79 9.21 -10.93
N LYS A 148 -3.00 9.13 -9.87
CA LYS A 148 -3.38 9.61 -8.52
C LYS A 148 -3.69 11.10 -8.52
N GLU A 149 -2.88 11.90 -9.21
CA GLU A 149 -3.10 13.34 -9.33
C GLU A 149 -4.43 13.65 -10.04
N VAL A 150 -4.71 12.99 -11.17
CA VAL A 150 -5.98 13.14 -11.90
C VAL A 150 -7.17 12.80 -11.00
N ILE A 151 -7.12 11.65 -10.30
CA ILE A 151 -8.20 11.24 -9.38
C ILE A 151 -8.37 12.27 -8.25
N SER A 152 -7.29 12.79 -7.69
CA SER A 152 -7.30 13.79 -6.62
C SER A 152 -7.91 15.11 -7.09
N ASN A 153 -7.56 15.53 -8.30
CA ASN A 153 -8.13 16.74 -8.93
C ASN A 153 -9.64 16.58 -9.19
N VAL A 154 -10.08 15.44 -9.70
CA VAL A 154 -11.50 15.13 -9.90
C VAL A 154 -12.26 15.17 -8.57
N ARG A 155 -11.70 14.58 -7.50
CA ARG A 155 -12.30 14.61 -6.15
C ARG A 155 -12.42 16.05 -5.63
N SER A 156 -11.39 16.86 -5.83
CA SER A 156 -11.37 18.29 -5.42
C SER A 156 -12.41 19.09 -6.18
N ILE A 157 -12.54 18.92 -7.48
CA ILE A 157 -13.55 19.60 -8.31
C ILE A 157 -14.96 19.20 -7.88
N ARG A 158 -15.20 17.90 -7.62
CA ARG A 158 -16.50 17.43 -7.10
C ARG A 158 -16.87 18.14 -5.80
N LEU A 159 -15.93 18.24 -4.88
CA LEU A 159 -16.15 18.91 -3.60
C LEU A 159 -16.45 20.40 -3.79
N GLN A 160 -15.66 21.10 -4.60
CA GLN A 160 -15.82 22.53 -4.87
C GLN A 160 -17.16 22.86 -5.57
N LYS A 161 -17.62 21.97 -6.45
CA LYS A 161 -18.86 22.14 -7.22
C LYS A 161 -20.08 21.49 -6.58
N ASN A 162 -19.95 20.90 -5.38
CA ASN A 162 -21.01 20.15 -4.70
C ASN A 162 -21.62 19.04 -5.58
N ILE A 163 -20.80 18.39 -6.41
CA ILE A 163 -21.23 17.27 -7.27
C ILE A 163 -21.25 15.99 -6.42
N ALA A 164 -22.39 15.30 -6.43
CA ALA A 164 -22.54 14.06 -5.66
C ALA A 164 -21.56 12.98 -6.14
N GLN A 165 -21.02 12.16 -5.21
CA GLN A 165 -20.06 11.10 -5.57
C GLN A 165 -20.64 10.05 -6.53
N LYS A 166 -21.96 9.86 -6.52
CA LYS A 166 -22.68 8.91 -7.40
C LYS A 166 -22.95 9.46 -8.79
N GLU A 167 -22.76 10.75 -9.02
CA GLU A 167 -22.98 11.36 -10.32
C GLU A 167 -21.89 10.94 -11.30
N VAL A 168 -22.27 10.48 -12.47
CA VAL A 168 -21.33 10.11 -13.54
C VAL A 168 -20.81 11.38 -14.19
N LEU A 169 -19.47 11.49 -14.28
CA LEU A 169 -18.81 12.59 -14.98
C LEU A 169 -18.12 12.07 -16.22
N GLU A 170 -18.22 12.85 -17.29
CA GLU A 170 -17.46 12.60 -18.50
C GLU A 170 -16.11 13.32 -18.41
N LEU A 171 -15.03 12.57 -18.58
CA LEU A 171 -13.66 13.09 -18.54
C LEU A 171 -13.17 13.21 -19.98
N GLN A 172 -12.87 14.43 -20.43
CA GLN A 172 -12.18 14.66 -21.71
C GLN A 172 -10.72 15.00 -21.44
N VAL A 173 -9.81 14.23 -22.03
CA VAL A 173 -8.39 14.52 -22.04
C VAL A 173 -8.08 15.34 -23.28
N VAL A 174 -7.63 16.59 -23.08
CA VAL A 174 -7.27 17.50 -24.16
C VAL A 174 -5.73 17.55 -24.26
N GLY A 175 -5.19 17.10 -25.39
CA GLY A 175 -3.74 17.07 -25.65
C GLY A 175 -3.18 15.65 -25.78
N GLU A 176 -1.86 15.53 -25.95
CA GLU A 176 -1.17 14.25 -25.96
C GLU A 176 -1.25 13.64 -24.55
N ASN A 177 -1.78 12.41 -24.49
CA ASN A 177 -1.90 11.69 -23.22
C ASN A 177 -0.63 10.85 -23.01
N PRO A 178 0.27 11.22 -22.08
CA PRO A 178 1.49 10.47 -21.83
C PRO A 178 1.27 9.07 -21.20
N VAL A 179 0.02 8.76 -20.82
CA VAL A 179 -0.36 7.50 -20.13
C VAL A 179 -1.24 6.61 -21.01
N ALA A 180 -1.54 7.02 -22.24
CA ALA A 180 -2.44 6.28 -23.15
C ALA A 180 -1.70 5.33 -24.12
N ALA A 181 -0.48 4.91 -23.80
CA ALA A 181 0.28 3.94 -24.56
C ALA A 181 0.31 2.58 -23.89
#